data_ce9f81461c818e506cf2caacd90afdd1
#
_entry.id   ce9f81461c818e506cf2caacd90afdd1
#
_cell.length_a   1.000
_cell.length_b   1.000
_cell.length_c   1.000
_cell.angle_alpha   90.00
_cell.angle_beta   90.00
_cell.angle_gamma   90.00
#
_symmetry.space_group_name_H-M   'P 1'
#
loop_
_entity.id
_entity.type
_entity.pdbx_description
1 polymer ?
#
loop_
_entity_poly.entity_id
_entity_poly.type
_entity_poly.pdbx_seq_one_letter_code
_entity_poly.pdbx_strand_id
1 'polypeptide(L)'
;MVPGTVLGVDPGLTRCGYAVLRQSGVSVAALAIGVIRTPSGDDLAERLAALQAEIASLIEEHRPEAVALEQVFFQNNVRTAMSVGQASGVVLALAASAGCTVRQYTPSQVKSTVAGWGGAEKEQVARMVQQRLGLSRPPQPADAADAAAIALCHCSIAPFAAAVAGRGVRQ
;
A
#
# COMPACT_ATOMS: atom_id res chain seq x y z
N MET A 1 -17.32 -0.62 15.62
CA MET A 1 -16.67 -0.74 14.29
C MET A 1 -15.65 -1.86 14.40
N VAL A 2 -15.78 -2.91 13.58
CA VAL A 2 -14.83 -4.05 13.60
C VAL A 2 -13.47 -3.53 13.17
N PRO A 3 -12.37 -3.91 13.85
CA PRO A 3 -11.02 -3.55 13.41
C PRO A 3 -10.75 -4.14 12.04
N GLY A 4 -10.38 -3.29 11.07
CA GLY A 4 -10.01 -3.70 9.73
C GLY A 4 -8.49 -3.73 9.54
N THR A 5 -7.98 -4.72 8.82
CA THR A 5 -6.56 -4.81 8.45
C THR A 5 -6.39 -4.42 6.98
N VAL A 6 -5.40 -3.57 6.71
CA VAL A 6 -5.08 -3.06 5.38
C VAL A 6 -3.63 -3.40 5.05
N LEU A 7 -3.39 -3.98 3.90
CA LEU A 7 -2.06 -4.15 3.33
C LEU A 7 -1.83 -3.04 2.29
N GLY A 8 -0.93 -2.11 2.59
CA GLY A 8 -0.42 -1.12 1.63
C GLY A 8 0.80 -1.64 0.91
N VAL A 9 0.86 -1.43 -0.39
CA VAL A 9 1.96 -1.89 -1.24
C VAL A 9 2.43 -0.75 -2.14
N ASP A 10 3.73 -0.47 -2.10
CA ASP A 10 4.45 0.35 -3.07
C ASP A 10 5.15 -0.60 -4.05
N PRO A 11 4.54 -0.87 -5.24
CA PRO A 11 4.97 -1.96 -6.10
C PRO A 11 6.27 -1.63 -6.82
N GLY A 12 7.24 -2.51 -6.68
CA GLY A 12 8.50 -2.50 -7.39
C GLY A 12 9.07 -3.90 -7.52
N LEU A 13 9.75 -4.19 -8.62
CA LEU A 13 10.29 -5.54 -8.83
C LEU A 13 11.58 -5.78 -8.03
N THR A 14 12.49 -4.82 -7.96
CA THR A 14 13.73 -4.95 -7.17
C THR A 14 13.49 -4.71 -5.69
N ARG A 15 12.61 -3.76 -5.38
CA ARG A 15 12.17 -3.44 -4.03
C ARG A 15 10.67 -3.15 -4.08
N CYS A 16 9.92 -3.92 -3.32
CA CYS A 16 8.48 -3.74 -3.13
C CYS A 16 8.24 -3.39 -1.68
N GLY A 17 7.85 -2.15 -1.40
CA GLY A 17 7.47 -1.71 -0.06
C GLY A 17 6.16 -2.34 0.36
N TYR A 18 6.03 -2.72 1.63
CA TYR A 18 4.77 -3.17 2.22
C TYR A 18 4.55 -2.59 3.62
N ALA A 19 3.30 -2.40 3.97
CA ALA A 19 2.89 -2.05 5.32
C ALA A 19 1.53 -2.68 5.64
N VAL A 20 1.47 -3.42 6.73
CA VAL A 20 0.22 -3.97 7.27
C VAL A 20 -0.22 -3.12 8.44
N LEU A 21 -1.36 -2.47 8.29
CA LEU A 21 -1.93 -1.59 9.31
C LEU A 21 -3.26 -2.15 9.80
N ARG A 22 -3.51 -2.02 11.11
CA ARG A 22 -4.80 -2.32 11.73
C ARG A 22 -5.48 -1.02 12.14
N GLN A 23 -6.68 -0.80 11.60
CA GLN A 23 -7.51 0.33 11.98
C GLN A 23 -8.57 -0.08 13.01
N SER A 24 -8.68 0.68 14.09
CA SER A 24 -9.72 0.53 15.10
C SER A 24 -10.30 1.90 15.43
N GLY A 25 -11.47 2.20 14.87
CA GLY A 25 -12.04 3.55 14.95
C GLY A 25 -11.16 4.58 14.26
N VAL A 26 -10.70 5.57 15.01
CA VAL A 26 -9.77 6.63 14.53
C VAL A 26 -8.30 6.25 14.70
N SER A 27 -8.01 5.21 15.47
CA SER A 27 -6.64 4.77 15.74
C SER A 27 -6.16 3.80 14.66
N VAL A 28 -4.91 3.94 14.26
CA VAL A 28 -4.24 3.05 13.31
C VAL A 28 -2.92 2.59 13.93
N ALA A 29 -2.69 1.29 13.93
CA ALA A 29 -1.46 0.68 14.43
C ALA A 29 -0.74 -0.10 13.32
N ALA A 30 0.58 -0.04 13.28
CA ALA A 30 1.38 -0.84 12.38
C ALA A 30 1.55 -2.26 12.96
N LEU A 31 1.24 -3.29 12.16
CA LEU A 31 1.51 -4.69 12.47
C LEU A 31 2.83 -5.15 11.87
N ALA A 32 3.09 -4.76 10.61
CA ALA A 32 4.33 -5.05 9.89
C ALA A 32 4.62 -3.93 8.90
N ILE A 33 5.88 -3.56 8.75
CA ILE A 33 6.35 -2.60 7.74
C ILE A 33 7.70 -3.10 7.24
N GLY A 34 7.90 -3.15 5.92
CA GLY A 34 9.16 -3.62 5.37
C GLY A 34 9.26 -3.51 3.85
N VAL A 35 10.25 -4.19 3.31
CA VAL A 35 10.52 -4.23 1.87
C VAL A 35 10.85 -5.67 1.45
N ILE A 36 10.13 -6.16 0.46
CA ILE A 36 10.45 -7.38 -0.27
C ILE A 36 11.52 -7.04 -1.31
N ARG A 37 12.58 -7.84 -1.37
CA ARG A 37 13.69 -7.62 -2.30
C ARG A 37 13.83 -8.83 -3.20
N THR A 38 14.00 -8.58 -4.51
CA THR A 38 14.37 -9.61 -5.46
C THR A 38 15.69 -9.23 -6.14
N PRO A 39 16.66 -10.17 -6.28
CA PRO A 39 17.95 -9.86 -6.92
C PRO A 39 17.76 -9.42 -8.37
N SER A 40 18.45 -8.35 -8.76
CA SER A 40 18.32 -7.81 -10.13
C SER A 40 18.98 -8.69 -11.21
N GLY A 41 19.84 -9.64 -10.80
CA GLY A 41 20.49 -10.60 -11.70
C GLY A 41 19.67 -11.85 -11.98
N ASP A 42 18.58 -12.09 -11.25
CA ASP A 42 17.73 -13.26 -11.46
C ASP A 42 16.76 -13.02 -12.64
N ASP A 43 16.27 -14.10 -13.23
CA ASP A 43 15.30 -14.04 -14.31
C ASP A 43 13.99 -13.40 -13.85
N LEU A 44 13.35 -12.67 -14.76
CA LEU A 44 12.11 -11.94 -14.47
C LEU A 44 11.02 -12.84 -13.86
N ALA A 45 10.83 -14.04 -14.40
CA ALA A 45 9.82 -14.97 -13.92
C ALA A 45 10.10 -15.44 -12.49
N GLU A 46 11.36 -15.70 -12.14
CA GLU A 46 11.80 -16.09 -10.80
C GLU A 46 11.59 -14.94 -9.79
N ARG A 47 11.92 -13.72 -10.20
CA ARG A 47 11.69 -12.53 -9.38
C ARG A 47 10.22 -12.28 -9.10
N LEU A 48 9.38 -12.43 -10.12
CA LEU A 48 7.92 -12.30 -9.95
C LEU A 48 7.36 -13.42 -9.07
N ALA A 49 7.85 -14.66 -9.21
CA ALA A 49 7.45 -15.77 -8.35
C ALA A 49 7.87 -15.55 -6.89
N ALA A 50 9.06 -15.02 -6.64
CA ALA A 50 9.51 -14.65 -5.30
C ALA A 50 8.63 -13.55 -4.68
N LEU A 51 8.34 -12.49 -5.44
CA LEU A 51 7.41 -11.44 -5.01
C LEU A 51 6.03 -12.00 -4.70
N GLN A 52 5.51 -12.88 -5.57
CA GLN A 52 4.22 -13.55 -5.39
C GLN A 52 4.18 -14.32 -4.06
N ALA A 53 5.20 -15.11 -3.76
CA ALA A 53 5.27 -15.92 -2.54
C ALA A 53 5.25 -15.05 -1.27
N GLU A 54 6.02 -13.96 -1.26
CA GLU A 54 6.08 -13.03 -0.12
C GLU A 54 4.76 -12.30 0.10
N ILE A 55 4.14 -11.78 -0.96
CA ILE A 55 2.83 -11.11 -0.86
C ILE A 55 1.74 -12.12 -0.43
N ALA A 56 1.75 -13.34 -0.96
CA ALA A 56 0.81 -14.38 -0.55
C ALA A 56 0.95 -14.70 0.95
N SER A 57 2.18 -14.81 1.46
CA SER A 57 2.47 -15.02 2.87
C SER A 57 1.93 -13.88 3.75
N LEU A 58 2.13 -12.62 3.34
CA LEU A 58 1.58 -11.46 4.07
C LEU A 58 0.05 -11.48 4.11
N ILE A 59 -0.60 -11.84 3.00
CA ILE A 59 -2.07 -11.95 2.93
C ILE A 59 -2.57 -13.10 3.81
N GLU A 60 -1.92 -14.25 3.81
CA GLU A 60 -2.29 -15.42 4.62
C GLU A 60 -2.13 -15.12 6.12
N GLU A 61 -0.99 -14.54 6.53
CA GLU A 61 -0.68 -14.24 7.93
C GLU A 61 -1.60 -13.17 8.51
N HIS A 62 -1.81 -12.08 7.78
CA HIS A 62 -2.49 -10.90 8.32
C HIS A 62 -3.96 -10.80 7.91
N ARG A 63 -4.42 -11.56 6.92
CA ARG A 63 -5.80 -11.62 6.40
C ARG A 63 -6.40 -10.21 6.21
N PRO A 64 -5.77 -9.36 5.38
CA PRO A 64 -6.24 -8.00 5.20
C PRO A 64 -7.61 -7.98 4.52
N GLU A 65 -8.49 -7.09 4.97
CA GLU A 65 -9.78 -6.84 4.31
C GLU A 65 -9.59 -6.08 3.00
N ALA A 66 -8.54 -5.26 2.93
CA ALA A 66 -8.21 -4.47 1.77
C ALA A 66 -6.71 -4.50 1.46
N VAL A 67 -6.40 -4.46 0.17
CA VAL A 67 -5.06 -4.22 -0.35
C VAL A 67 -5.07 -2.90 -1.12
N ALA A 68 -4.22 -1.98 -0.71
CA ALA A 68 -4.08 -0.65 -1.29
C ALA A 68 -2.74 -0.53 -2.00
N LEU A 69 -2.76 -0.07 -3.26
CA LEU A 69 -1.56 0.12 -4.07
C LEU A 69 -1.47 1.55 -4.59
N GLU A 70 -0.25 1.99 -4.92
CA GLU A 70 -0.07 3.16 -5.76
C GLU A 70 -0.46 2.86 -7.20
N GLN A 71 -1.20 3.78 -7.81
CA GLN A 71 -1.56 3.68 -9.22
C GLN A 71 -0.33 3.97 -10.08
N VAL A 72 0.03 3.02 -10.96
CA VAL A 72 1.15 3.17 -11.87
C VAL A 72 0.79 4.12 -13.01
N PHE A 73 1.56 5.19 -13.16
CA PHE A 73 1.50 6.07 -14.33
C PHE A 73 2.75 5.89 -15.19
N PHE A 74 2.56 5.90 -16.50
CA PHE A 74 3.67 5.93 -17.44
C PHE A 74 4.39 7.27 -17.33
N GLN A 75 5.56 7.28 -16.76
CA GLN A 75 6.50 8.39 -16.82
C GLN A 75 7.71 7.98 -17.67
N ASN A 76 8.54 8.92 -18.05
CA ASN A 76 9.60 8.93 -19.04
C ASN A 76 10.52 7.69 -19.20
N ASN A 77 10.37 6.64 -18.41
CA ASN A 77 11.15 5.40 -18.51
C ASN A 77 10.24 4.17 -18.63
N VAL A 78 10.05 3.72 -19.87
CA VAL A 78 9.18 2.56 -20.22
C VAL A 78 9.63 1.28 -19.52
N ARG A 79 10.96 1.02 -19.40
CA ARG A 79 11.47 -0.19 -18.77
C ARG A 79 11.11 -0.27 -17.29
N THR A 80 11.25 0.83 -16.57
CA THR A 80 10.86 0.92 -15.16
C THR A 80 9.36 0.78 -15.01
N ALA A 81 8.57 1.44 -15.86
CA ALA A 81 7.11 1.35 -15.84
C ALA A 81 6.62 -0.08 -16.11
N MET A 82 7.26 -0.83 -17.01
CA MET A 82 6.92 -2.23 -17.26
C MET A 82 7.16 -3.11 -16.03
N SER A 83 8.32 -3.02 -15.40
CA SER A 83 8.65 -3.85 -14.24
C SER A 83 7.76 -3.53 -13.03
N VAL A 84 7.42 -2.26 -12.81
CA VAL A 84 6.47 -1.85 -11.79
C VAL A 84 5.05 -2.35 -12.13
N GLY A 85 4.64 -2.27 -13.39
CA GLY A 85 3.36 -2.79 -13.85
C GLY A 85 3.23 -4.30 -13.66
N GLN A 86 4.29 -5.07 -13.95
CA GLN A 86 4.34 -6.52 -13.73
C GLN A 86 4.23 -6.86 -12.23
N ALA A 87 4.99 -6.17 -11.37
CA ALA A 87 4.89 -6.34 -9.93
C ALA A 87 3.48 -5.97 -9.40
N SER A 88 2.91 -4.85 -9.86
CA SER A 88 1.54 -4.47 -9.53
C SER A 88 0.53 -5.53 -9.94
N GLY A 89 0.67 -6.10 -11.14
CA GLY A 89 -0.22 -7.14 -11.64
C GLY A 89 -0.23 -8.38 -10.74
N VAL A 90 0.92 -8.81 -10.24
CA VAL A 90 1.03 -9.92 -9.27
C VAL A 90 0.26 -9.60 -7.99
N VAL A 91 0.48 -8.42 -7.41
CA VAL A 91 -0.19 -8.01 -6.17
C VAL A 91 -1.71 -7.92 -6.36
N LEU A 92 -2.17 -7.29 -7.46
CA LEU A 92 -3.59 -7.16 -7.80
C LEU A 92 -4.28 -8.51 -7.93
N ALA A 93 -3.65 -9.44 -8.66
CA ALA A 93 -4.19 -10.78 -8.88
C ALA A 93 -4.30 -11.57 -7.57
N LEU A 94 -3.26 -11.55 -6.73
CA LEU A 94 -3.26 -12.22 -5.44
C LEU A 94 -4.33 -11.66 -4.50
N ALA A 95 -4.41 -10.33 -4.38
CA ALA A 95 -5.38 -9.67 -3.53
C ALA A 95 -6.83 -10.01 -3.94
N ALA A 96 -7.12 -9.95 -5.24
CA ALA A 96 -8.43 -10.32 -5.77
C ALA A 96 -8.77 -11.81 -5.54
N SER A 97 -7.82 -12.71 -5.78
CA SER A 97 -7.99 -14.15 -5.55
C SER A 97 -8.20 -14.49 -4.07
N ALA A 98 -7.61 -13.72 -3.17
CA ALA A 98 -7.81 -13.86 -1.72
C ALA A 98 -9.12 -13.22 -1.21
N GLY A 99 -9.91 -12.59 -2.09
CA GLY A 99 -11.17 -11.93 -1.71
C GLY A 99 -11.00 -10.58 -1.03
N CYS A 100 -9.80 -9.99 -1.07
CA CYS A 100 -9.56 -8.66 -0.52
C CYS A 100 -10.20 -7.57 -1.39
N THR A 101 -10.69 -6.51 -0.76
CA THR A 101 -11.02 -5.27 -1.49
C THR A 101 -9.75 -4.64 -2.02
N VAL A 102 -9.69 -4.41 -3.34
CA VAL A 102 -8.51 -3.77 -3.97
C VAL A 102 -8.79 -2.31 -4.26
N ARG A 103 -7.86 -1.43 -3.88
CA ARG A 103 -7.92 0.01 -4.14
C ARG A 103 -6.57 0.53 -4.63
N GLN A 104 -6.62 1.39 -5.63
CA GLN A 104 -5.44 2.08 -6.14
C GLN A 104 -5.57 3.58 -5.90
N TYR A 105 -4.47 4.22 -5.50
CA TYR A 105 -4.40 5.63 -5.19
C TYR A 105 -3.31 6.30 -5.99
N THR A 106 -3.58 7.51 -6.49
CA THR A 106 -2.55 8.32 -7.15
C THR A 106 -1.54 8.87 -6.13
N PRO A 107 -0.30 9.16 -6.52
CA PRO A 107 0.67 9.81 -5.64
C PRO A 107 0.15 11.10 -5.00
N SER A 108 -0.59 11.90 -5.76
CA SER A 108 -1.20 13.14 -5.27
C SER A 108 -2.28 12.88 -4.20
N GLN A 109 -3.11 11.84 -4.38
CA GLN A 109 -4.10 11.45 -3.38
C GLN A 109 -3.44 10.98 -2.08
N VAL A 110 -2.37 10.18 -2.18
CA VAL A 110 -1.63 9.73 -1.00
C VAL A 110 -1.03 10.91 -0.25
N LYS A 111 -0.34 11.80 -0.95
CA LYS A 111 0.27 13.01 -0.36
C LYS A 111 -0.76 13.93 0.29
N SER A 112 -1.84 14.25 -0.40
CA SER A 112 -2.88 15.13 0.13
C SER A 112 -3.59 14.54 1.34
N THR A 113 -3.84 13.23 1.34
CA THR A 113 -4.51 12.54 2.46
C THR A 113 -3.61 12.41 3.69
N VAL A 114 -2.33 12.11 3.49
CA VAL A 114 -1.40 11.85 4.60
C VAL A 114 -0.78 13.14 5.13
N ALA A 115 -0.36 14.06 4.25
CA ALA A 115 0.36 15.28 4.60
C ALA A 115 -0.45 16.57 4.41
N GLY A 116 -1.69 16.50 3.94
CA GLY A 116 -2.61 17.63 3.83
C GLY A 116 -2.58 18.37 2.48
N TRP A 117 -1.59 18.09 1.59
CA TRP A 117 -1.54 18.68 0.25
C TRP A 117 -0.77 17.80 -0.75
N GLY A 118 -1.18 17.83 -2.01
CA GLY A 118 -0.70 16.91 -3.05
C GLY A 118 0.75 17.10 -3.52
N GLY A 119 1.36 18.23 -3.18
CA GLY A 119 2.76 18.54 -3.50
C GLY A 119 3.74 18.28 -2.34
N ALA A 120 3.31 17.60 -1.28
CA ALA A 120 4.17 17.32 -0.13
C ALA A 120 5.45 16.56 -0.53
N GLU A 121 6.57 16.96 0.06
CA GLU A 121 7.85 16.29 -0.12
C GLU A 121 7.85 14.91 0.56
N LYS A 122 8.69 13.98 0.09
CA LYS A 122 8.75 12.61 0.65
C LYS A 122 9.05 12.60 2.14
N GLU A 123 9.93 13.47 2.61
CA GLU A 123 10.29 13.60 4.02
C GLU A 123 9.10 14.07 4.88
N GLN A 124 8.27 14.97 4.35
CA GLN A 124 7.04 15.40 5.03
C GLN A 124 6.05 14.24 5.17
N VAL A 125 5.83 13.49 4.08
CA VAL A 125 4.96 12.30 4.11
C VAL A 125 5.49 11.27 5.12
N ALA A 126 6.78 10.97 5.10
CA ALA A 126 7.41 10.02 6.03
C ALA A 126 7.28 10.44 7.50
N ARG A 127 7.42 11.74 7.80
CA ARG A 127 7.18 12.28 9.16
C ARG A 127 5.72 12.15 9.58
N MET A 128 4.78 12.40 8.68
CA MET A 128 3.35 12.22 8.98
C MET A 128 3.00 10.75 9.20
N VAL A 129 3.60 9.83 8.44
CA VAL A 129 3.50 8.38 8.69
C VAL A 129 3.99 8.05 10.09
N GLN A 130 5.18 8.53 10.45
CA GLN A 130 5.76 8.33 11.79
C GLN A 130 4.80 8.79 12.90
N GLN A 131 4.29 10.02 12.80
CA GLN A 131 3.40 10.60 13.81
C GLN A 131 2.07 9.85 13.92
N ARG A 132 1.44 9.54 12.77
CA ARG A 132 0.12 8.88 12.75
C ARG A 132 0.17 7.43 13.25
N LEU A 133 1.30 6.75 13.07
CA LEU A 133 1.52 5.39 13.55
C LEU A 133 2.21 5.32 14.91
N GLY A 134 2.58 6.46 15.52
CA GLY A 134 3.28 6.51 16.81
C GLY A 134 4.66 5.85 16.79
N LEU A 135 5.36 5.91 15.65
CA LEU A 135 6.68 5.28 15.51
C LEU A 135 7.78 6.18 16.09
N SER A 136 8.85 5.57 16.61
CA SER A 136 10.01 6.30 17.14
C SER A 136 10.81 7.05 16.07
N ARG A 137 10.74 6.57 14.81
CA ARG A 137 11.39 7.15 13.63
C ARG A 137 10.56 6.84 12.38
N PRO A 138 10.72 7.60 11.29
CA PRO A 138 10.08 7.27 10.02
C PRO A 138 10.49 5.87 9.54
N PRO A 139 9.58 5.12 8.88
CA PRO A 139 9.95 3.82 8.30
C PRO A 139 11.11 3.94 7.31
N GLN A 140 11.98 2.95 7.31
CA GLN A 140 13.12 2.84 6.43
C GLN A 140 13.17 1.43 5.79
N PRO A 141 13.60 1.31 4.54
CA PRO A 141 13.94 2.38 3.58
C PRO A 141 12.70 3.12 3.07
N ALA A 142 12.88 4.08 2.15
CA ALA A 142 11.80 4.94 1.65
C ALA A 142 10.60 4.16 1.10
N ASP A 143 10.82 3.05 0.41
CA ASP A 143 9.75 2.19 -0.12
C ASP A 143 8.79 1.68 0.99
N ALA A 144 9.32 1.42 2.19
CA ALA A 144 8.52 1.03 3.36
C ALA A 144 7.64 2.19 3.88
N ALA A 145 8.18 3.42 3.87
CA ALA A 145 7.43 4.62 4.22
C ALA A 145 6.33 4.93 3.19
N ASP A 146 6.63 4.78 1.90
CA ASP A 146 5.68 4.98 0.81
C ASP A 146 4.52 3.95 0.92
N ALA A 147 4.80 2.68 1.17
CA ALA A 147 3.76 1.67 1.40
C ALA A 147 2.89 1.96 2.64
N ALA A 148 3.50 2.43 3.74
CA ALA A 148 2.76 2.83 4.93
C ALA A 148 1.87 4.06 4.68
N ALA A 149 2.33 5.01 3.86
CA ALA A 149 1.53 6.16 3.45
C ALA A 149 0.31 5.73 2.60
N ILE A 150 0.48 4.77 1.69
CA ILE A 150 -0.60 4.21 0.87
C ILE A 150 -1.65 3.53 1.77
N ALA A 151 -1.23 2.72 2.74
CA ALA A 151 -2.14 2.09 3.70
C ALA A 151 -2.89 3.11 4.56
N LEU A 152 -2.21 4.15 5.06
CA LEU A 152 -2.83 5.25 5.81
C LEU A 152 -3.82 6.05 4.97
N CYS A 153 -3.51 6.27 3.69
CA CYS A 153 -4.44 6.90 2.74
C CYS A 153 -5.73 6.09 2.65
N HIS A 154 -5.64 4.77 2.50
CA HIS A 154 -6.80 3.89 2.48
C HIS A 154 -7.60 3.96 3.79
N CYS A 155 -6.95 3.85 4.94
CA CYS A 155 -7.59 3.96 6.25
C CYS A 155 -8.37 5.27 6.44
N SER A 156 -7.90 6.34 5.80
CA SER A 156 -8.56 7.66 5.89
C SER A 156 -9.76 7.79 4.94
N ILE A 157 -9.69 7.21 3.74
CA ILE A 157 -10.71 7.39 2.68
C ILE A 157 -11.82 6.34 2.76
N ALA A 158 -11.51 5.08 3.07
CA ALA A 158 -12.46 3.97 3.03
C ALA A 158 -13.69 4.16 3.94
N PRO A 159 -13.57 4.66 5.19
CA PRO A 159 -14.72 4.91 6.06
C PRO A 159 -15.70 5.92 5.46
N PHE A 160 -15.21 6.96 4.78
CA PHE A 160 -16.06 7.94 4.11
C PHE A 160 -16.80 7.35 2.92
N ALA A 161 -16.12 6.56 2.09
CA ALA A 161 -16.72 5.90 0.94
C ALA A 161 -17.85 4.94 1.37
N ALA A 162 -17.65 4.17 2.44
CA ALA A 162 -18.67 3.28 3.00
C ALA A 162 -19.87 4.06 3.56
N ALA A 163 -19.62 5.18 4.25
CA ALA A 163 -20.69 6.02 4.81
C ALA A 163 -21.55 6.69 3.72
N VAL A 164 -20.95 7.10 2.60
CA VAL A 164 -21.66 7.67 1.45
C VAL A 164 -22.49 6.61 0.72
N ALA A 165 -21.93 5.42 0.50
CA ALA A 165 -22.62 4.30 -0.14
C ALA A 165 -23.84 3.84 0.68
N GLY A 166 -23.71 3.79 2.02
CA GLY A 166 -24.81 3.43 2.92
C GLY A 166 -25.96 4.45 3.00
N ARG A 167 -25.72 5.71 2.62
CA ARG A 167 -26.77 6.75 2.56
C ARG A 167 -27.57 6.75 1.25
N GLY A 168 -27.00 6.21 0.17
CA GLY A 168 -27.68 6.15 -1.14
C GLY A 168 -28.74 5.05 -1.28
N VAL A 169 -28.92 4.17 -0.31
CA VAL A 169 -29.88 3.03 -0.36
C VAL A 169 -31.17 3.32 0.43
N ARG A 170 -31.33 4.51 0.99
CA ARG A 170 -32.57 4.92 1.67
C ARG A 170 -33.29 6.00 0.86
N GLN A 171 -33.90 5.63 -0.26
CA GLN A 171 -35.03 6.31 -0.90
C GLN A 171 -36.08 5.30 -1.30
#